data_788402e550af03aadadf3ff1f6148aae
#
_entry.id   788402e550af03aadadf3ff1f6148aae
#
_cell.length_a   1.000
_cell.length_b   1.000
_cell.length_c   1.000
_cell.angle_alpha   90.00
_cell.angle_beta   90.00
_cell.angle_gamma   90.00
#
_symmetry.space_group_name_H-M   'P 1'
#
loop_
_entity.id
_entity.type
_entity.pdbx_description
1 polymer ?
#
loop_
_entity_poly.entity_id
_entity_poly.type
_entity_poly.pdbx_seq_one_letter_code
_entity_poly.pdbx_strand_id
1 'polypeptide(L)'
;MTSRPIKEKVAVHIKNNRAGELVFRTTADRLARARQRHPEVSSRIDVCVDWDLDNFDRSMDRAEVMMTWDLPTDGLQQRAPRLKWIHVIGAGVEHLAPFDWLPPGMTVTRNSGIHLEKTREYVGMGLQMLNYHVPKFTSDQRRRDWKPIYSTPIKGKTVTVVGVGKMGEASAQVAKSMGLRVRGVRRTGRPSRYVHAMYTPEDLDAALDDADFVILNMPLTPETQNLIGEKQFAALRPGAGLINLARGGVLDHAALVSALDCGILGGAILDVTTPEPLPPDSKLWHTPNLIITPHVSSDDDASYTDLTLDLLFRNLGRYLEGRPLINRVRPKLGY
;
A
#
# COMPACT_ATOMS: atom_id res chain seq x y z
N MET A 1 33.62 -1.55 -12.81
CA MET A 1 32.88 -0.58 -12.00
C MET A 1 33.82 -0.10 -10.90
N THR A 2 34.33 1.11 -11.01
CA THR A 2 35.31 1.69 -10.10
C THR A 2 34.64 2.04 -8.77
N SER A 3 35.12 1.50 -7.66
CA SER A 3 34.76 1.90 -6.31
C SER A 3 35.02 3.40 -6.15
N ARG A 4 34.05 4.12 -5.63
CA ARG A 4 34.17 5.56 -5.38
C ARG A 4 35.36 5.83 -4.45
N PRO A 5 36.20 6.82 -4.72
CA PRO A 5 37.28 7.16 -3.81
C PRO A 5 36.68 7.57 -2.43
N ILE A 6 37.34 7.18 -1.37
CA ILE A 6 36.90 7.24 0.06
C ILE A 6 36.56 8.67 0.55
N LYS A 7 36.75 9.70 -0.27
CA LYS A 7 36.66 11.12 0.16
C LYS A 7 35.38 11.88 -0.15
N GLU A 8 34.48 11.40 -1.01
CA GLU A 8 33.28 12.15 -1.36
C GLU A 8 32.02 11.48 -0.81
N LYS A 9 31.35 12.17 0.13
CA LYS A 9 30.09 11.72 0.72
C LYS A 9 28.96 11.80 -0.31
N VAL A 10 28.02 10.84 -0.31
CA VAL A 10 26.82 10.90 -1.12
C VAL A 10 25.89 11.98 -0.52
N ALA A 11 25.52 12.96 -1.33
CA ALA A 11 24.56 13.98 -0.92
C ALA A 11 23.15 13.42 -1.04
N VAL A 12 22.39 13.48 0.05
CA VAL A 12 21.02 13.01 0.19
C VAL A 12 20.12 14.18 0.56
N HIS A 13 19.06 14.38 -0.22
CA HIS A 13 18.02 15.35 0.06
C HIS A 13 16.77 14.63 0.57
N ILE A 14 16.29 15.00 1.75
CA ILE A 14 15.04 14.51 2.33
C ILE A 14 14.03 15.65 2.32
N LYS A 15 12.98 15.53 1.52
CA LYS A 15 11.91 16.51 1.42
C LYS A 15 10.72 16.10 2.29
N ASN A 16 10.43 16.87 3.32
CA ASN A 16 9.18 16.79 4.08
C ASN A 16 8.11 17.70 3.46
N ASN A 17 6.84 17.39 3.67
CA ASN A 17 5.72 18.25 3.32
C ASN A 17 5.12 18.84 4.60
N ARG A 18 5.00 20.18 4.71
CA ARG A 18 4.40 20.84 5.87
C ARG A 18 2.93 20.52 6.05
N ALA A 19 2.20 20.37 4.93
CA ALA A 19 0.80 19.97 4.94
C ALA A 19 0.58 18.48 5.24
N GLY A 20 1.64 17.66 5.18
CA GLY A 20 1.55 16.22 5.46
C GLY A 20 1.44 15.91 6.95
N GLU A 21 0.94 14.72 7.27
CA GLU A 21 0.81 14.24 8.65
C GLU A 21 2.17 14.05 9.34
N LEU A 22 2.18 14.21 10.67
CA LEU A 22 3.42 14.09 11.48
C LEU A 22 4.09 12.72 11.34
N VAL A 23 3.31 11.68 11.13
CA VAL A 23 3.78 10.29 10.97
C VAL A 23 4.76 10.14 9.82
N PHE A 24 4.62 10.94 8.75
CA PHE A 24 5.46 10.88 7.54
C PHE A 24 6.68 11.80 7.58
N ARG A 25 6.83 12.64 8.61
CA ARG A 25 7.89 13.65 8.67
C ARG A 25 9.19 13.08 9.21
N THR A 26 10.26 13.28 8.47
CA THR A 26 11.62 13.03 8.97
C THR A 26 12.08 14.20 9.85
N THR A 27 12.09 13.98 11.16
CA THR A 27 12.62 14.95 12.12
C THR A 27 14.11 14.73 12.38
N ALA A 28 14.78 15.71 12.99
CA ALA A 28 16.19 15.58 13.40
C ALA A 28 16.42 14.36 14.30
N ASP A 29 15.51 14.12 15.26
CA ASP A 29 15.61 12.98 16.19
C ASP A 29 15.44 11.63 15.49
N ARG A 30 14.45 11.51 14.58
CA ARG A 30 14.26 10.29 13.79
C ARG A 30 15.48 10.01 12.92
N LEU A 31 16.03 11.04 12.27
CA LEU A 31 17.25 10.91 11.47
C LEU A 31 18.46 10.52 12.34
N ALA A 32 18.59 11.11 13.53
CA ALA A 32 19.68 10.79 14.46
C ALA A 32 19.61 9.32 14.91
N ARG A 33 18.41 8.81 15.26
CA ARG A 33 18.22 7.39 15.59
C ARG A 33 18.57 6.47 14.40
N ALA A 34 18.17 6.82 13.18
CA ALA A 34 18.52 6.04 11.99
C ALA A 34 20.05 6.02 11.77
N ARG A 35 20.73 7.15 11.94
CA ARG A 35 22.19 7.23 11.86
C ARG A 35 22.90 6.35 12.89
N GLN A 36 22.36 6.27 14.11
CA GLN A 36 22.92 5.38 15.17
C GLN A 36 22.77 3.89 14.80
N ARG A 37 21.64 3.51 14.15
CA ARG A 37 21.43 2.13 13.69
C ARG A 37 22.28 1.75 12.47
N HIS A 38 22.76 2.74 11.70
CA HIS A 38 23.51 2.56 10.45
C HIS A 38 24.81 3.39 10.42
N PRO A 39 25.75 3.22 11.36
CA PRO A 39 26.92 4.10 11.53
C PRO A 39 27.85 4.09 10.32
N GLU A 40 28.06 2.95 9.68
CA GLU A 40 28.95 2.80 8.50
C GLU A 40 28.42 3.60 7.30
N VAL A 41 27.12 3.57 7.05
CA VAL A 41 26.47 4.35 5.99
C VAL A 41 26.48 5.82 6.34
N SER A 42 26.17 6.16 7.61
CA SER A 42 26.09 7.54 8.11
C SER A 42 27.38 8.32 7.90
N SER A 43 28.54 7.67 8.06
CA SER A 43 29.86 8.31 7.87
C SER A 43 30.13 8.70 6.41
N ARG A 44 29.41 8.09 5.45
CA ARG A 44 29.63 8.22 4.00
C ARG A 44 28.55 9.05 3.28
N ILE A 45 27.60 9.62 4.01
CA ILE A 45 26.51 10.43 3.45
C ILE A 45 26.50 11.84 4.07
N ASP A 46 26.01 12.81 3.30
CA ASP A 46 25.66 14.15 3.76
C ASP A 46 24.16 14.35 3.51
N VAL A 47 23.40 14.60 4.57
CA VAL A 47 21.93 14.65 4.53
C VAL A 47 21.43 16.05 4.77
N CYS A 48 20.70 16.60 3.83
CA CYS A 48 19.89 17.80 3.94
C CYS A 48 18.43 17.39 4.18
N VAL A 49 17.83 17.84 5.29
CA VAL A 49 16.38 17.71 5.52
C VAL A 49 15.74 19.04 5.19
N ASP A 50 14.83 19.04 4.27
CA ASP A 50 14.15 20.20 3.72
C ASP A 50 12.63 20.12 3.88
N TRP A 51 11.97 21.25 3.73
CA TRP A 51 10.52 21.40 3.87
C TRP A 51 9.95 21.99 2.59
N ASP A 52 8.99 21.27 2.01
CA ASP A 52 8.39 21.62 0.71
C ASP A 52 9.49 21.81 -0.35
N LEU A 53 9.69 23.02 -0.84
CA LEU A 53 10.72 23.38 -1.82
C LEU A 53 11.66 24.50 -1.35
N ASP A 54 11.73 24.76 -0.04
CA ASP A 54 12.45 25.94 0.51
C ASP A 54 13.91 26.02 0.06
N ASN A 55 14.62 24.89 0.06
CA ASN A 55 16.02 24.80 -0.37
C ASN A 55 16.22 23.84 -1.54
N PHE A 56 15.14 23.49 -2.25
CA PHE A 56 15.18 22.44 -3.26
C PHE A 56 16.30 22.70 -4.28
N ASP A 57 16.25 23.79 -5.00
CA ASP A 57 17.21 24.06 -6.10
C ASP A 57 18.66 24.13 -5.57
N ARG A 58 18.90 24.75 -4.42
CA ARG A 58 20.24 24.81 -3.81
C ARG A 58 20.77 23.44 -3.38
N SER A 59 19.91 22.59 -2.82
CA SER A 59 20.30 21.27 -2.33
C SER A 59 20.42 20.27 -3.48
N MET A 60 19.51 20.32 -4.44
CA MET A 60 19.44 19.38 -5.57
C MET A 60 20.53 19.56 -6.59
N ASP A 61 21.21 20.71 -6.63
CA ASP A 61 22.40 20.91 -7.46
C ASP A 61 23.50 19.87 -7.21
N ARG A 62 23.61 19.37 -5.99
CA ARG A 62 24.61 18.36 -5.61
C ARG A 62 24.01 17.01 -5.16
N ALA A 63 22.70 16.93 -4.89
CA ALA A 63 22.08 15.72 -4.39
C ALA A 63 22.08 14.59 -5.42
N GLU A 64 22.54 13.41 -5.00
CA GLU A 64 22.49 12.19 -5.81
C GLU A 64 21.29 11.31 -5.46
N VAL A 65 20.76 11.48 -4.24
CA VAL A 65 19.64 10.71 -3.70
C VAL A 65 18.60 11.68 -3.14
N MET A 66 17.34 11.43 -3.45
CA MET A 66 16.21 12.16 -2.87
C MET A 66 15.26 11.19 -2.18
N MET A 67 14.78 11.53 -0.97
CA MET A 67 13.66 10.85 -0.31
C MET A 67 12.49 11.83 -0.20
N THR A 68 11.31 11.43 -0.69
CA THR A 68 10.12 12.30 -0.74
C THR A 68 8.85 11.51 -0.93
N TRP A 69 7.69 12.13 -0.70
CA TRP A 69 6.39 11.66 -1.20
C TRP A 69 6.18 12.10 -2.65
N ASP A 70 6.35 13.38 -2.92
CA ASP A 70 6.14 14.03 -4.21
C ASP A 70 7.31 14.95 -4.57
N LEU A 71 7.45 15.26 -5.85
CA LEU A 71 8.48 16.17 -6.36
C LEU A 71 8.00 16.88 -7.61
N PRO A 72 8.55 18.07 -7.91
CA PRO A 72 8.33 18.71 -9.21
C PRO A 72 9.03 17.88 -10.28
N THR A 73 8.26 17.34 -11.22
CA THR A 73 8.79 16.50 -12.31
C THR A 73 9.26 17.35 -13.50
N ASP A 74 8.64 18.51 -13.71
CA ASP A 74 8.98 19.43 -14.79
C ASP A 74 10.40 20.00 -14.62
N GLY A 75 11.21 19.84 -15.64
CA GLY A 75 12.60 20.32 -15.62
C GLY A 75 13.49 19.65 -14.56
N LEU A 76 13.11 18.48 -14.05
CA LEU A 76 13.84 17.80 -12.97
C LEU A 76 15.32 17.60 -13.31
N GLN A 77 15.65 17.22 -14.55
CA GLN A 77 17.03 16.95 -14.96
C GLN A 77 17.91 18.22 -14.88
N GLN A 78 17.35 19.41 -15.18
CA GLN A 78 18.04 20.68 -15.08
C GLN A 78 18.19 21.13 -13.62
N ARG A 79 17.15 20.93 -12.81
CA ARG A 79 17.10 21.34 -11.40
C ARG A 79 17.86 20.39 -10.45
N ALA A 80 18.02 19.13 -10.87
CA ALA A 80 18.69 18.09 -10.10
C ALA A 80 19.69 17.31 -10.99
N PRO A 81 20.75 17.95 -11.49
CA PRO A 81 21.63 17.38 -12.52
C PRO A 81 22.42 16.14 -12.05
N ARG A 82 22.59 15.97 -10.73
CA ARG A 82 23.32 14.85 -10.15
C ARG A 82 22.41 13.74 -9.61
N LEU A 83 21.07 13.92 -9.64
CA LEU A 83 20.11 12.97 -9.07
C LEU A 83 20.14 11.66 -9.85
N LYS A 84 20.30 10.55 -9.11
CA LYS A 84 20.40 9.19 -9.64
C LYS A 84 19.33 8.25 -9.07
N TRP A 85 18.84 8.59 -7.89
CA TRP A 85 17.90 7.73 -7.18
C TRP A 85 16.91 8.56 -6.36
N ILE A 86 15.62 8.22 -6.51
CA ILE A 86 14.50 8.75 -5.73
C ILE A 86 13.92 7.63 -4.87
N HIS A 87 13.79 7.84 -3.57
CA HIS A 87 13.09 6.96 -2.65
C HIS A 87 11.75 7.58 -2.26
N VAL A 88 10.65 6.97 -2.71
CA VAL A 88 9.29 7.40 -2.37
C VAL A 88 8.90 6.79 -1.02
N ILE A 89 8.43 7.64 -0.10
CA ILE A 89 8.07 7.24 1.26
C ILE A 89 6.76 6.43 1.35
N GLY A 90 6.03 6.27 0.26
CA GLY A 90 4.83 5.42 0.16
C GLY A 90 5.11 4.05 -0.43
N ALA A 91 4.16 3.13 -0.24
CA ALA A 91 4.16 1.83 -0.91
C ALA A 91 3.64 1.92 -2.35
N GLY A 92 2.66 2.77 -2.62
CA GLY A 92 2.17 3.14 -3.96
C GLY A 92 2.97 4.28 -4.56
N VAL A 93 3.01 4.36 -5.89
CA VAL A 93 3.72 5.38 -6.66
C VAL A 93 2.91 5.88 -7.85
N GLU A 94 1.63 5.57 -7.89
CA GLU A 94 0.72 5.92 -8.97
C GLU A 94 0.57 7.43 -9.18
N HIS A 95 0.74 8.24 -8.13
CA HIS A 95 0.72 9.71 -8.20
C HIS A 95 1.92 10.31 -8.97
N LEU A 96 2.95 9.50 -9.23
CA LEU A 96 4.10 9.89 -10.05
C LEU A 96 3.98 9.40 -11.50
N ALA A 97 2.96 8.62 -11.82
CA ALA A 97 2.72 8.13 -13.17
C ALA A 97 2.08 9.24 -14.05
N PRO A 98 2.33 9.22 -15.36
CA PRO A 98 3.26 8.34 -16.06
C PRO A 98 4.73 8.70 -15.78
N PHE A 99 5.62 7.70 -15.87
CA PHE A 99 7.05 7.88 -15.56
C PHE A 99 7.87 8.36 -16.77
N ASP A 100 7.28 9.06 -17.70
CA ASP A 100 7.92 9.65 -18.90
C ASP A 100 8.88 10.81 -18.55
N TRP A 101 8.65 11.44 -17.40
CA TRP A 101 9.56 12.45 -16.82
C TRP A 101 10.87 11.86 -16.26
N LEU A 102 10.94 10.54 -16.06
CA LEU A 102 12.08 9.89 -15.40
C LEU A 102 13.26 9.74 -16.36
N PRO A 103 14.42 10.40 -16.11
CA PRO A 103 15.57 10.31 -16.98
C PRO A 103 16.12 8.89 -17.09
N PRO A 104 16.70 8.52 -18.25
CA PRO A 104 17.36 7.22 -18.41
C PRO A 104 18.43 6.99 -17.34
N GLY A 105 18.40 5.82 -16.72
CA GLY A 105 19.35 5.42 -15.67
C GLY A 105 19.00 5.87 -14.26
N MET A 106 18.04 6.76 -14.09
CA MET A 106 17.53 7.12 -12.75
C MET A 106 16.68 5.99 -12.18
N THR A 107 16.85 5.70 -10.91
CA THR A 107 16.11 4.64 -10.21
C THR A 107 15.09 5.23 -9.26
N VAL A 108 13.88 4.68 -9.24
CA VAL A 108 12.88 4.95 -8.20
C VAL A 108 12.72 3.73 -7.31
N THR A 109 12.69 3.92 -6.00
CA THR A 109 12.37 2.89 -4.99
C THR A 109 11.24 3.35 -4.11
N ARG A 110 10.55 2.42 -3.42
CA ARG A 110 9.36 2.69 -2.63
C ARG A 110 9.32 1.90 -1.33
N ASN A 111 8.44 2.27 -0.41
CA ASN A 111 8.28 1.68 0.91
C ASN A 111 7.57 0.31 0.94
N SER A 112 7.57 -0.44 -0.15
CA SER A 112 6.89 -1.73 -0.17
C SER A 112 7.43 -2.69 0.91
N GLY A 113 6.53 -3.18 1.77
CA GLY A 113 6.80 -4.26 2.73
C GLY A 113 7.43 -3.83 4.05
N ILE A 114 7.31 -2.57 4.44
CA ILE A 114 7.75 -2.11 5.78
C ILE A 114 6.58 -2.06 6.78
N HIS A 115 5.32 -2.13 6.32
CA HIS A 115 4.11 -1.99 7.15
C HIS A 115 3.35 -3.31 7.34
N LEU A 116 4.02 -4.45 7.23
CA LEU A 116 3.36 -5.76 7.19
C LEU A 116 2.69 -6.15 8.51
N GLU A 117 3.22 -5.67 9.64
CA GLU A 117 2.66 -6.00 10.96
C GLU A 117 1.27 -5.39 11.12
N LYS A 118 1.18 -4.07 10.92
CA LYS A 118 -0.09 -3.34 10.97
C LYS A 118 -1.11 -3.90 9.95
N THR A 119 -0.65 -4.25 8.74
CA THR A 119 -1.51 -4.89 7.73
C THR A 119 -2.10 -6.22 8.25
N ARG A 120 -1.31 -7.06 8.94
CA ARG A 120 -1.83 -8.32 9.51
C ARG A 120 -2.90 -8.08 10.57
N GLU A 121 -2.66 -7.13 11.46
CA GLU A 121 -3.62 -6.76 12.51
C GLU A 121 -4.93 -6.26 11.90
N TYR A 122 -4.84 -5.35 10.94
CA TYR A 122 -6.02 -4.78 10.28
C TYR A 122 -6.82 -5.84 9.52
N VAL A 123 -6.16 -6.72 8.77
CA VAL A 123 -6.81 -7.83 8.06
C VAL A 123 -7.45 -8.80 9.03
N GLY A 124 -6.75 -9.15 10.12
CA GLY A 124 -7.30 -10.02 11.16
C GLY A 124 -8.57 -9.45 11.81
N MET A 125 -8.54 -8.17 12.16
CA MET A 125 -9.70 -7.43 12.64
C MET A 125 -10.83 -7.44 11.61
N GLY A 126 -10.55 -7.05 10.36
CA GLY A 126 -11.55 -6.95 9.31
C GLY A 126 -12.23 -8.30 8.99
N LEU A 127 -11.47 -9.39 8.91
CA LEU A 127 -12.01 -10.72 8.71
C LEU A 127 -12.94 -11.13 9.85
N GLN A 128 -12.59 -10.85 11.10
CA GLN A 128 -13.45 -11.12 12.25
C GLN A 128 -14.70 -10.23 12.23
N MET A 129 -14.57 -8.93 11.95
CA MET A 129 -15.72 -8.03 11.85
C MET A 129 -16.72 -8.52 10.80
N LEU A 130 -16.24 -8.94 9.63
CA LEU A 130 -17.10 -9.47 8.56
C LEU A 130 -17.72 -10.81 8.96
N ASN A 131 -16.94 -11.72 9.55
CA ASN A 131 -17.45 -13.02 10.00
C ASN A 131 -18.55 -12.90 11.04
N TYR A 132 -18.46 -11.90 11.92
CA TYR A 132 -19.46 -11.64 12.99
C TYR A 132 -20.49 -10.59 12.58
N HIS A 133 -20.60 -10.23 11.30
CA HIS A 133 -21.56 -9.30 10.75
C HIS A 133 -21.54 -7.90 11.41
N VAL A 134 -20.38 -7.44 11.91
CA VAL A 134 -20.25 -6.15 12.58
C VAL A 134 -20.72 -4.97 11.72
N PRO A 135 -20.39 -4.87 10.40
CA PRO A 135 -20.91 -3.80 9.55
C PRO A 135 -22.44 -3.77 9.50
N LYS A 136 -23.06 -4.95 9.45
CA LYS A 136 -24.53 -5.10 9.46
C LYS A 136 -25.11 -4.65 10.82
N PHE A 137 -24.54 -5.10 11.91
CA PHE A 137 -25.01 -4.73 13.26
C PHE A 137 -24.83 -3.22 13.52
N THR A 138 -23.75 -2.61 13.01
CA THR A 138 -23.56 -1.15 13.10
C THR A 138 -24.66 -0.41 12.34
N SER A 139 -25.06 -0.89 11.17
CA SER A 139 -26.17 -0.34 10.38
C SER A 139 -27.51 -0.52 11.08
N ASP A 140 -27.76 -1.72 11.66
CA ASP A 140 -28.99 -2.03 12.39
C ASP A 140 -29.10 -1.20 13.68
N GLN A 141 -28.00 -1.01 14.40
CA GLN A 141 -27.94 -0.15 15.59
C GLN A 141 -28.40 1.29 15.27
N ARG A 142 -27.93 1.85 14.15
CA ARG A 142 -28.36 3.21 13.70
C ARG A 142 -29.86 3.28 13.40
N ARG A 143 -30.45 2.18 12.92
CA ARG A 143 -31.89 2.04 12.64
C ARG A 143 -32.71 1.60 13.84
N ARG A 144 -32.06 1.30 14.99
CA ARG A 144 -32.69 0.73 16.20
C ARG A 144 -33.38 -0.61 15.92
N ASP A 145 -32.78 -1.43 15.05
CA ASP A 145 -33.31 -2.70 14.60
C ASP A 145 -32.56 -3.84 15.34
N TRP A 146 -33.28 -4.59 16.19
CA TRP A 146 -32.72 -5.68 16.99
C TRP A 146 -32.98 -7.01 16.31
N LYS A 147 -32.10 -7.40 15.36
CA LYS A 147 -32.19 -8.66 14.62
C LYS A 147 -30.94 -9.50 14.84
N PRO A 148 -31.02 -10.61 15.59
CA PRO A 148 -29.86 -11.49 15.78
C PRO A 148 -29.52 -12.23 14.50
N ILE A 149 -28.22 -12.29 14.16
CA ILE A 149 -27.64 -13.12 13.10
C ILE A 149 -26.54 -13.95 13.75
N TYR A 150 -26.65 -15.26 13.63
CA TYR A 150 -25.71 -16.19 14.24
C TYR A 150 -24.68 -16.63 13.20
N SER A 151 -23.42 -16.22 13.39
CA SER A 151 -22.30 -16.64 12.53
C SER A 151 -21.74 -18.00 12.96
N THR A 152 -21.09 -18.67 12.04
CA THR A 152 -20.27 -19.84 12.33
C THR A 152 -18.82 -19.44 12.56
N PRO A 153 -17.98 -20.29 13.22
CA PRO A 153 -16.55 -20.03 13.31
C PRO A 153 -15.92 -19.77 11.94
N ILE A 154 -14.91 -18.87 11.90
CA ILE A 154 -14.24 -18.49 10.66
C ILE A 154 -13.40 -19.63 10.05
N LYS A 155 -12.94 -20.56 10.89
CA LYS A 155 -12.14 -21.71 10.48
C LYS A 155 -12.85 -22.54 9.41
N GLY A 156 -12.13 -22.88 8.35
CA GLY A 156 -12.64 -23.66 7.22
C GLY A 156 -13.32 -22.85 6.11
N LYS A 157 -13.66 -21.58 6.36
CA LYS A 157 -14.17 -20.67 5.32
C LYS A 157 -13.08 -20.33 4.30
N THR A 158 -13.49 -19.90 3.12
CA THR A 158 -12.59 -19.56 2.01
C THR A 158 -12.40 -18.06 1.90
N VAL A 159 -11.14 -17.61 1.77
CA VAL A 159 -10.79 -16.24 1.45
C VAL A 159 -9.96 -16.17 0.19
N THR A 160 -10.30 -15.24 -0.70
CA THR A 160 -9.50 -14.94 -1.89
C THR A 160 -8.75 -13.63 -1.70
N VAL A 161 -7.41 -13.69 -1.78
CA VAL A 161 -6.52 -12.52 -1.73
C VAL A 161 -6.14 -12.14 -3.15
N VAL A 162 -6.69 -11.04 -3.64
CA VAL A 162 -6.39 -10.51 -4.97
C VAL A 162 -5.20 -9.54 -4.87
N GLY A 163 -4.09 -9.92 -5.50
CA GLY A 163 -2.83 -9.20 -5.40
C GLY A 163 -1.89 -9.76 -4.33
N VAL A 164 -1.36 -10.99 -4.53
CA VAL A 164 -0.40 -11.62 -3.59
C VAL A 164 1.02 -11.07 -3.82
N GLY A 165 1.20 -9.78 -3.52
CA GLY A 165 2.48 -9.11 -3.31
C GLY A 165 2.91 -9.22 -1.84
N LYS A 166 3.76 -8.31 -1.34
CA LYS A 166 4.20 -8.33 0.08
C LYS A 166 3.02 -8.15 1.05
N MET A 167 2.15 -7.17 0.81
CA MET A 167 0.96 -6.95 1.64
C MET A 167 -0.03 -8.10 1.51
N GLY A 168 -0.29 -8.59 0.30
CA GLY A 168 -1.15 -9.75 0.07
C GLY A 168 -0.60 -11.03 0.70
N GLU A 169 0.72 -11.23 0.79
CA GLU A 169 1.31 -12.33 1.55
C GLU A 169 1.09 -12.19 3.06
N ALA A 170 1.15 -10.95 3.60
CA ALA A 170 0.81 -10.70 5.00
C ALA A 170 -0.68 -10.96 5.27
N SER A 171 -1.57 -10.55 4.37
CA SER A 171 -3.01 -10.85 4.44
C SER A 171 -3.28 -12.35 4.38
N ALA A 172 -2.62 -13.06 3.46
CA ALA A 172 -2.74 -14.52 3.33
C ALA A 172 -2.20 -15.25 4.58
N GLN A 173 -1.12 -14.74 5.18
CA GLN A 173 -0.52 -15.32 6.38
C GLN A 173 -1.49 -15.27 7.57
N VAL A 174 -2.09 -14.11 7.84
CA VAL A 174 -3.04 -13.99 8.96
C VAL A 174 -4.31 -14.80 8.69
N ALA A 175 -4.85 -14.75 7.48
CA ALA A 175 -6.01 -15.55 7.10
C ALA A 175 -5.75 -17.06 7.31
N LYS A 176 -4.60 -17.55 6.87
CA LYS A 176 -4.19 -18.93 7.08
C LYS A 176 -4.04 -19.29 8.57
N SER A 177 -3.47 -18.40 9.39
CA SER A 177 -3.34 -18.64 10.83
C SER A 177 -4.68 -18.71 11.56
N MET A 178 -5.72 -18.05 11.03
CA MET A 178 -7.11 -18.14 11.51
C MET A 178 -7.83 -19.40 11.01
N GLY A 179 -7.17 -20.25 10.23
CA GLY A 179 -7.70 -21.50 9.72
C GLY A 179 -8.57 -21.39 8.47
N LEU A 180 -8.50 -20.26 7.72
CA LEU A 180 -9.18 -20.14 6.44
C LEU A 180 -8.46 -20.92 5.35
N ARG A 181 -9.23 -21.32 4.32
CA ARG A 181 -8.69 -21.77 3.05
C ARG A 181 -8.34 -20.53 2.23
N VAL A 182 -7.06 -20.31 1.93
CA VAL A 182 -6.59 -19.12 1.24
C VAL A 182 -6.39 -19.43 -0.24
N ARG A 183 -7.10 -18.74 -1.11
CA ARG A 183 -6.83 -18.62 -2.54
C ARG A 183 -6.09 -17.31 -2.78
N GLY A 184 -5.21 -17.28 -3.76
CA GLY A 184 -4.46 -16.08 -4.10
C GLY A 184 -4.49 -15.80 -5.59
N VAL A 185 -4.54 -14.52 -5.97
CA VAL A 185 -4.40 -14.10 -7.37
C VAL A 185 -3.14 -13.27 -7.48
N ARG A 186 -2.27 -13.64 -8.44
CA ARG A 186 -0.99 -12.97 -8.69
C ARG A 186 -0.65 -13.07 -10.16
N ARG A 187 -0.21 -11.97 -10.77
CA ARG A 187 0.15 -11.88 -12.20
C ARG A 187 1.09 -12.99 -12.67
N THR A 188 2.03 -13.41 -11.83
CA THR A 188 3.05 -14.42 -12.19
C THR A 188 2.62 -15.85 -11.90
N GLY A 189 1.49 -16.09 -11.24
CA GLY A 189 1.09 -17.42 -10.76
C GLY A 189 2.03 -18.06 -9.74
N ARG A 190 3.13 -17.38 -9.33
CA ARG A 190 4.15 -17.95 -8.45
C ARG A 190 3.55 -18.37 -7.11
N PRO A 191 3.79 -19.60 -6.63
CA PRO A 191 3.27 -20.07 -5.36
C PRO A 191 3.70 -19.22 -4.16
N SER A 192 2.90 -19.22 -3.10
CA SER A 192 3.24 -18.68 -1.78
C SER A 192 2.90 -19.71 -0.71
N ARG A 193 3.75 -19.83 0.32
CA ARG A 193 3.53 -20.77 1.44
C ARG A 193 2.27 -20.48 2.27
N TYR A 194 1.71 -19.30 2.09
CA TYR A 194 0.51 -18.86 2.81
C TYR A 194 -0.78 -19.08 2.01
N VAL A 195 -0.68 -19.50 0.75
CA VAL A 195 -1.79 -19.67 -0.18
C VAL A 195 -1.94 -21.15 -0.52
N HIS A 196 -3.16 -21.68 -0.45
CA HIS A 196 -3.45 -23.08 -0.77
C HIS A 196 -3.60 -23.32 -2.28
N ALA A 197 -4.19 -22.35 -3.00
CA ALA A 197 -4.32 -22.37 -4.45
C ALA A 197 -3.99 -20.99 -5.02
N MET A 198 -3.07 -20.93 -5.98
CA MET A 198 -2.65 -19.71 -6.65
C MET A 198 -3.22 -19.66 -8.06
N TYR A 199 -3.80 -18.52 -8.40
CA TYR A 199 -4.42 -18.23 -9.70
C TYR A 199 -3.68 -17.07 -10.37
N THR A 200 -3.88 -16.91 -11.66
CA THR A 200 -3.49 -15.73 -12.44
C THR A 200 -4.69 -14.78 -12.60
N PRO A 201 -4.50 -13.53 -13.07
CA PRO A 201 -5.63 -12.62 -13.30
C PRO A 201 -6.68 -13.15 -14.29
N GLU A 202 -6.26 -13.97 -15.24
CA GLU A 202 -7.14 -14.61 -16.23
C GLU A 202 -8.15 -15.57 -15.59
N ASP A 203 -7.76 -16.14 -14.44
CA ASP A 203 -8.58 -17.09 -13.66
C ASP A 203 -9.26 -16.42 -12.45
N LEU A 204 -9.40 -15.07 -12.45
CA LEU A 204 -9.93 -14.32 -11.32
C LEU A 204 -11.33 -14.82 -10.89
N ASP A 205 -12.22 -15.05 -11.83
CA ASP A 205 -13.58 -15.51 -11.53
C ASP A 205 -13.55 -16.88 -10.83
N ALA A 206 -12.72 -17.81 -11.29
CA ALA A 206 -12.53 -19.11 -10.63
C ALA A 206 -11.89 -18.99 -9.23
N ALA A 207 -11.02 -18.00 -9.01
CA ALA A 207 -10.47 -17.72 -7.70
C ALA A 207 -11.51 -17.16 -6.73
N LEU A 208 -12.51 -16.42 -7.23
CA LEU A 208 -13.58 -15.81 -6.46
C LEU A 208 -14.77 -16.76 -6.21
N ASP A 209 -14.90 -17.80 -7.02
CA ASP A 209 -16.02 -18.75 -6.98
C ASP A 209 -16.25 -19.28 -5.55
N ASP A 210 -17.48 -19.11 -5.05
CA ASP A 210 -17.91 -19.55 -3.70
C ASP A 210 -17.00 -19.07 -2.54
N ALA A 211 -16.28 -17.93 -2.68
CA ALA A 211 -15.49 -17.36 -1.62
C ALA A 211 -16.37 -16.69 -0.54
N ASP A 212 -16.05 -16.94 0.73
CA ASP A 212 -16.70 -16.28 1.88
C ASP A 212 -16.16 -14.86 2.08
N PHE A 213 -14.88 -14.63 1.73
CA PHE A 213 -14.23 -13.32 1.89
C PHE A 213 -13.33 -13.00 0.70
N VAL A 214 -13.23 -11.72 0.39
CA VAL A 214 -12.28 -11.18 -0.60
C VAL A 214 -11.45 -10.08 0.02
N ILE A 215 -10.12 -10.11 -0.18
CA ILE A 215 -9.18 -9.07 0.25
C ILE A 215 -8.45 -8.53 -0.97
N LEU A 216 -8.53 -7.22 -1.19
CA LEU A 216 -7.88 -6.55 -2.31
C LEU A 216 -6.56 -5.92 -1.86
N ASN A 217 -5.45 -6.29 -2.52
CA ASN A 217 -4.08 -5.82 -2.25
C ASN A 217 -3.28 -5.55 -3.54
N MET A 218 -3.95 -5.48 -4.71
CA MET A 218 -3.28 -5.19 -5.97
C MET A 218 -3.02 -3.68 -6.15
N PRO A 219 -1.99 -3.30 -6.93
CA PRO A 219 -1.79 -1.90 -7.30
C PRO A 219 -2.90 -1.42 -8.25
N LEU A 220 -3.14 -0.11 -8.30
CA LEU A 220 -3.98 0.50 -9.32
C LEU A 220 -3.14 0.70 -10.58
N THR A 221 -3.60 0.13 -11.66
CA THR A 221 -3.05 0.24 -13.02
C THR A 221 -4.20 0.30 -14.02
N PRO A 222 -3.98 0.63 -15.29
CA PRO A 222 -5.05 0.56 -16.29
C PRO A 222 -5.78 -0.79 -16.33
N GLU A 223 -5.06 -1.90 -16.10
CA GLU A 223 -5.62 -3.25 -16.12
C GLU A 223 -6.41 -3.61 -14.85
N THR A 224 -6.16 -2.91 -13.73
CA THR A 224 -6.83 -3.18 -12.45
C THR A 224 -7.88 -2.14 -12.09
N GLN A 225 -8.03 -1.10 -12.88
CA GLN A 225 -9.06 -0.09 -12.70
C GLN A 225 -10.45 -0.73 -12.84
N ASN A 226 -11.30 -0.56 -11.81
CA ASN A 226 -12.63 -1.17 -11.73
C ASN A 226 -12.64 -2.69 -11.99
N LEU A 227 -11.53 -3.37 -11.67
CA LEU A 227 -11.39 -4.81 -11.88
C LEU A 227 -12.43 -5.60 -11.07
N ILE A 228 -12.77 -5.12 -9.88
CA ILE A 228 -13.78 -5.74 -9.01
C ILE A 228 -15.07 -4.95 -9.14
N GLY A 229 -16.04 -5.57 -9.80
CA GLY A 229 -17.34 -4.99 -10.09
C GLY A 229 -18.46 -6.03 -10.03
N GLU A 230 -19.57 -5.76 -10.69
CA GLU A 230 -20.79 -6.57 -10.67
C GLU A 230 -20.53 -8.04 -10.99
N LYS A 231 -19.77 -8.31 -12.06
CA LYS A 231 -19.43 -9.67 -12.49
C LYS A 231 -18.69 -10.45 -11.41
N GLN A 232 -17.70 -9.84 -10.76
CA GLN A 232 -16.89 -10.46 -9.71
C GLN A 232 -17.70 -10.68 -8.43
N PHE A 233 -18.61 -9.75 -8.11
CA PHE A 233 -19.53 -9.95 -6.98
C PHE A 233 -20.50 -11.11 -7.21
N ALA A 234 -21.01 -11.28 -8.43
CA ALA A 234 -21.90 -12.38 -8.78
C ALA A 234 -21.24 -13.77 -8.66
N ALA A 235 -19.91 -13.85 -8.71
CA ALA A 235 -19.17 -15.11 -8.52
C ALA A 235 -18.99 -15.49 -7.04
N LEU A 236 -19.22 -14.56 -6.11
CA LEU A 236 -19.02 -14.79 -4.67
C LEU A 236 -20.20 -15.58 -4.07
N ARG A 237 -19.93 -16.21 -2.94
CA ARG A 237 -20.98 -16.76 -2.09
C ARG A 237 -21.91 -15.63 -1.62
N PRO A 238 -23.25 -15.80 -1.67
CA PRO A 238 -24.18 -14.84 -1.11
C PRO A 238 -23.85 -14.51 0.35
N GLY A 239 -23.77 -13.22 0.69
CA GLY A 239 -23.38 -12.77 2.01
C GLY A 239 -21.86 -12.69 2.22
N ALA A 240 -21.04 -12.81 1.19
CA ALA A 240 -19.59 -12.68 1.28
C ALA A 240 -19.15 -11.32 1.83
N GLY A 241 -17.97 -11.29 2.45
CA GLY A 241 -17.35 -10.07 2.98
C GLY A 241 -16.21 -9.56 2.08
N LEU A 242 -16.09 -8.23 1.95
CA LEU A 242 -15.04 -7.56 1.18
C LEU A 242 -14.17 -6.68 2.05
N ILE A 243 -12.84 -6.75 1.88
CA ILE A 243 -11.87 -5.81 2.45
C ILE A 243 -11.05 -5.20 1.32
N ASN A 244 -11.03 -3.87 1.21
CA ASN A 244 -10.17 -3.17 0.24
C ASN A 244 -9.05 -2.41 0.95
N LEU A 245 -7.81 -2.90 0.82
CA LEU A 245 -6.55 -2.29 1.30
C LEU A 245 -5.64 -1.90 0.13
N ALA A 246 -6.17 -1.93 -1.09
CA ALA A 246 -5.42 -1.67 -2.32
C ALA A 246 -5.41 -0.18 -2.66
N ARG A 247 -6.33 0.20 -3.52
CA ARG A 247 -6.69 1.57 -3.92
C ARG A 247 -8.19 1.61 -4.20
N GLY A 248 -8.82 2.78 -4.01
CA GLY A 248 -10.25 2.93 -4.31
C GLY A 248 -10.60 2.56 -5.74
N GLY A 249 -9.81 3.00 -6.70
CA GLY A 249 -10.06 2.79 -8.12
C GLY A 249 -9.99 1.36 -8.66
N VAL A 250 -9.56 0.37 -7.84
CA VAL A 250 -9.63 -1.05 -8.26
C VAL A 250 -11.03 -1.64 -8.11
N LEU A 251 -11.91 -0.92 -7.42
CA LEU A 251 -13.27 -1.32 -7.05
C LEU A 251 -14.28 -0.38 -7.70
N ASP A 252 -15.27 -0.93 -8.39
CA ASP A 252 -16.44 -0.19 -8.82
C ASP A 252 -17.34 0.09 -7.61
N HIS A 253 -17.37 1.36 -7.18
CA HIS A 253 -18.15 1.78 -6.01
C HIS A 253 -19.67 1.69 -6.25
N ALA A 254 -20.14 1.89 -7.48
CA ALA A 254 -21.56 1.76 -7.78
C ALA A 254 -22.01 0.31 -7.69
N ALA A 255 -21.20 -0.60 -8.26
CA ALA A 255 -21.42 -2.04 -8.14
C ALA A 255 -21.33 -2.52 -6.68
N LEU A 256 -20.40 -1.97 -5.87
CA LEU A 256 -20.30 -2.26 -4.44
C LEU A 256 -21.60 -1.89 -3.71
N VAL A 257 -22.11 -0.66 -3.89
CA VAL A 257 -23.35 -0.21 -3.26
C VAL A 257 -24.50 -1.14 -3.63
N SER A 258 -24.65 -1.46 -4.91
CA SER A 258 -25.69 -2.41 -5.39
C SER A 258 -25.54 -3.79 -4.75
N ALA A 259 -24.32 -4.32 -4.65
CA ALA A 259 -24.07 -5.66 -4.08
C ALA A 259 -24.35 -5.71 -2.57
N LEU A 260 -24.12 -4.62 -1.83
CA LEU A 260 -24.50 -4.49 -0.42
C LEU A 260 -26.02 -4.35 -0.23
N ASP A 261 -26.68 -3.56 -1.07
CA ASP A 261 -28.12 -3.32 -0.99
C ASP A 261 -28.94 -4.59 -1.32
N CYS A 262 -28.51 -5.40 -2.30
CA CYS A 262 -29.20 -6.64 -2.66
C CYS A 262 -28.71 -7.87 -1.87
N GLY A 263 -27.75 -7.71 -0.95
CA GLY A 263 -27.29 -8.78 -0.05
C GLY A 263 -26.33 -9.81 -0.70
N ILE A 264 -25.82 -9.56 -1.90
CA ILE A 264 -24.72 -10.33 -2.49
C ILE A 264 -23.51 -10.22 -1.57
N LEU A 265 -23.19 -8.99 -1.11
CA LEU A 265 -22.22 -8.77 -0.04
C LEU A 265 -22.94 -8.60 1.30
N GLY A 266 -22.54 -9.37 2.30
CA GLY A 266 -23.01 -9.24 3.68
C GLY A 266 -22.41 -8.05 4.43
N GLY A 267 -21.26 -7.54 3.95
CA GLY A 267 -20.58 -6.38 4.49
C GLY A 267 -19.28 -6.07 3.76
N ALA A 268 -18.83 -4.82 3.87
CA ALA A 268 -17.56 -4.40 3.30
C ALA A 268 -16.79 -3.48 4.26
N ILE A 269 -15.45 -3.50 4.15
CA ILE A 269 -14.53 -2.61 4.86
C ILE A 269 -13.61 -1.98 3.79
N LEU A 270 -13.69 -0.66 3.64
CA LEU A 270 -12.84 0.10 2.74
C LEU A 270 -11.87 0.95 3.55
N ASP A 271 -10.58 0.68 3.42
CA ASP A 271 -9.55 1.59 3.92
C ASP A 271 -9.19 2.67 2.89
N VAL A 272 -9.57 2.44 1.65
CA VAL A 272 -9.27 3.30 0.49
C VAL A 272 -10.52 3.56 -0.34
N THR A 273 -10.63 4.77 -0.89
CA THR A 273 -11.75 5.20 -1.73
C THR A 273 -11.26 5.95 -2.99
N THR A 274 -12.16 6.31 -3.87
CA THR A 274 -11.89 7.21 -5.00
C THR A 274 -13.06 8.20 -5.13
N PRO A 275 -12.78 9.53 -5.03
CA PRO A 275 -11.49 10.13 -4.70
C PRO A 275 -11.10 9.98 -3.21
N GLU A 276 -9.86 10.34 -2.88
CA GLU A 276 -9.37 10.53 -1.51
C GLU A 276 -8.88 11.98 -1.34
N PRO A 277 -9.31 12.69 -0.28
CA PRO A 277 -10.32 12.30 0.70
C PRO A 277 -11.71 12.06 0.10
N LEU A 278 -12.50 11.17 0.73
CA LEU A 278 -13.88 10.89 0.30
C LEU A 278 -14.75 12.15 0.50
N PRO A 279 -15.40 12.68 -0.56
CA PRO A 279 -16.23 13.88 -0.46
C PRO A 279 -17.38 13.73 0.56
N PRO A 280 -17.75 14.81 1.29
CA PRO A 280 -18.80 14.77 2.32
C PRO A 280 -20.17 14.34 1.80
N ASP A 281 -20.46 14.56 0.51
CA ASP A 281 -21.70 14.22 -0.16
C ASP A 281 -21.70 12.84 -0.81
N SER A 282 -20.63 12.07 -0.63
CA SER A 282 -20.54 10.71 -1.18
C SER A 282 -21.59 9.78 -0.60
N LYS A 283 -22.25 9.00 -1.48
CA LYS A 283 -23.22 7.98 -1.08
C LYS A 283 -22.60 6.90 -0.18
N LEU A 284 -21.30 6.66 -0.28
CA LEU A 284 -20.61 5.66 0.52
C LEU A 284 -20.74 5.89 2.03
N TRP A 285 -20.83 7.17 2.49
CA TRP A 285 -21.01 7.50 3.91
C TRP A 285 -22.29 6.92 4.52
N HIS A 286 -23.32 6.74 3.70
CA HIS A 286 -24.64 6.29 4.13
C HIS A 286 -24.96 4.86 3.65
N THR A 287 -24.05 4.21 2.93
CA THR A 287 -24.25 2.84 2.44
C THR A 287 -24.32 1.87 3.61
N PRO A 288 -25.42 1.09 3.73
CA PRO A 288 -25.54 0.10 4.80
C PRO A 288 -24.47 -0.99 4.69
N ASN A 289 -24.09 -1.55 5.83
CA ASN A 289 -23.14 -2.66 5.93
C ASN A 289 -21.72 -2.33 5.42
N LEU A 290 -21.41 -1.05 5.30
CA LEU A 290 -20.11 -0.53 4.90
C LEU A 290 -19.41 0.14 6.08
N ILE A 291 -18.13 -0.20 6.29
CA ILE A 291 -17.22 0.50 7.20
C ILE A 291 -16.12 1.13 6.35
N ILE A 292 -15.84 2.41 6.61
CA ILE A 292 -14.79 3.18 5.93
C ILE A 292 -13.77 3.63 6.97
N THR A 293 -12.48 3.42 6.69
CA THR A 293 -11.37 4.00 7.43
C THR A 293 -10.54 4.90 6.50
N PRO A 294 -9.93 5.98 7.03
CA PRO A 294 -9.33 7.01 6.19
C PRO A 294 -7.87 6.69 5.81
N HIS A 295 -7.64 5.57 5.10
CA HIS A 295 -6.34 5.11 4.58
C HIS A 295 -5.28 4.96 5.68
N VAL A 296 -5.60 4.21 6.73
CA VAL A 296 -4.77 4.05 7.94
C VAL A 296 -4.40 2.60 8.25
N SER A 297 -4.80 1.65 7.40
CA SER A 297 -4.65 0.21 7.66
C SER A 297 -3.21 -0.26 7.83
N SER A 298 -2.26 0.45 7.23
CA SER A 298 -0.85 0.08 7.25
C SER A 298 0.04 1.13 7.92
N ASP A 299 -0.50 2.30 8.27
CA ASP A 299 0.29 3.39 8.81
C ASP A 299 0.36 3.31 10.33
N ASP A 300 1.58 3.38 10.84
CA ASP A 300 1.90 3.31 12.27
C ASP A 300 2.56 4.63 12.68
N ASP A 301 1.93 5.37 13.58
CA ASP A 301 2.36 6.69 14.03
C ASP A 301 3.71 6.69 14.78
N ALA A 302 4.08 5.55 15.37
CA ALA A 302 5.31 5.40 16.11
C ALA A 302 6.51 5.03 15.23
N SER A 303 6.34 4.10 14.26
CA SER A 303 7.46 3.47 13.56
C SER A 303 7.55 3.73 12.07
N TYR A 304 6.52 4.33 11.43
CA TYR A 304 6.47 4.51 9.97
C TYR A 304 7.75 5.14 9.40
N THR A 305 8.10 6.33 9.89
CA THR A 305 9.28 7.06 9.40
C THR A 305 10.59 6.38 9.80
N ASP A 306 10.67 5.76 10.99
CA ASP A 306 11.86 5.02 11.41
C ASP A 306 12.11 3.81 10.49
N LEU A 307 11.08 3.04 10.12
CA LEU A 307 11.17 1.93 9.17
C LEU A 307 11.50 2.42 7.74
N THR A 308 10.94 3.57 7.33
CA THR A 308 11.27 4.23 6.06
C THR A 308 12.75 4.58 6.01
N LEU A 309 13.27 5.22 7.06
CA LEU A 309 14.68 5.58 7.16
C LEU A 309 15.57 4.33 7.18
N ASP A 310 15.21 3.27 7.90
CA ASP A 310 15.95 2.02 7.87
C ASP A 310 16.03 1.39 6.49
N LEU A 311 14.94 1.44 5.72
CA LEU A 311 14.96 0.98 4.32
C LEU A 311 15.83 1.89 3.44
N LEU A 312 15.72 3.22 3.61
CA LEU A 312 16.58 4.18 2.91
C LEU A 312 18.06 3.90 3.20
N PHE A 313 18.45 3.77 4.48
CA PHE A 313 19.84 3.52 4.87
C PHE A 313 20.37 2.17 4.38
N ARG A 314 19.57 1.11 4.41
CA ARG A 314 19.92 -0.18 3.78
C ARG A 314 20.15 -0.02 2.27
N ASN A 315 19.31 0.75 1.60
CA ASN A 315 19.48 1.04 0.18
C ASN A 315 20.67 1.96 -0.09
N LEU A 316 20.97 2.93 0.79
CA LEU A 316 22.19 3.75 0.71
C LEU A 316 23.45 2.89 0.81
N GLY A 317 23.48 1.92 1.73
CA GLY A 317 24.57 0.94 1.79
C GLY A 317 24.76 0.18 0.48
N ARG A 318 23.66 -0.32 -0.10
CA ARG A 318 23.68 -0.99 -1.42
C ARG A 318 24.13 -0.05 -2.55
N TYR A 319 23.67 1.20 -2.53
CA TYR A 319 24.04 2.23 -3.49
C TYR A 319 25.55 2.52 -3.45
N LEU A 320 26.12 2.68 -2.25
CA LEU A 320 27.54 2.90 -2.02
C LEU A 320 28.43 1.72 -2.48
N GLU A 321 27.86 0.52 -2.50
CA GLU A 321 28.51 -0.71 -2.93
C GLU A 321 28.19 -1.09 -4.41
N GLY A 322 27.42 -0.28 -5.11
CA GLY A 322 26.99 -0.56 -6.49
C GLY A 322 26.04 -1.77 -6.63
N ARG A 323 25.38 -2.19 -5.54
CA ARG A 323 24.43 -3.30 -5.54
C ARG A 323 23.03 -2.85 -5.95
N PRO A 324 22.20 -3.72 -6.55
CA PRO A 324 20.82 -3.40 -6.89
C PRO A 324 20.01 -2.96 -5.66
N LEU A 325 19.22 -1.88 -5.78
CA LEU A 325 18.40 -1.35 -4.70
C LEU A 325 17.18 -2.24 -4.42
N ILE A 326 16.74 -2.26 -3.16
CA ILE A 326 15.54 -2.96 -2.72
C ILE A 326 14.30 -2.16 -3.14
N ASN A 327 13.22 -2.83 -3.52
CA ASN A 327 11.92 -2.23 -3.87
C ASN A 327 11.98 -1.23 -5.04
N ARG A 328 12.77 -1.53 -6.06
CA ARG A 328 12.79 -0.74 -7.30
C ARG A 328 11.41 -0.76 -7.95
N VAL A 329 10.95 0.42 -8.33
CA VAL A 329 9.77 0.59 -9.18
C VAL A 329 10.09 0.12 -10.59
N ARG A 330 9.11 -0.47 -11.25
CA ARG A 330 9.15 -0.83 -12.67
C ARG A 330 8.29 0.16 -13.44
N PRO A 331 8.83 1.23 -14.04
CA PRO A 331 8.04 2.31 -14.66
C PRO A 331 7.02 1.80 -15.67
N LYS A 332 7.40 0.82 -16.49
CA LYS A 332 6.50 0.20 -17.50
C LYS A 332 5.29 -0.53 -16.89
N LEU A 333 5.33 -0.86 -15.61
CA LEU A 333 4.25 -1.55 -14.90
C LEU A 333 3.49 -0.61 -13.96
N GLY A 334 3.95 0.63 -13.80
CA GLY A 334 3.36 1.61 -12.89
C GLY A 334 3.61 1.34 -11.39
N TYR A 335 4.41 0.31 -11.03
CA TYR A 335 4.66 -0.05 -9.63
C TYR A 335 5.98 -0.78 -9.38
#